data_66fab627375761e306c2e0194e66dd26
#
_entry.id   66fab627375761e306c2e0194e66dd26
#
_cell.length_a   1.000
_cell.length_b   1.000
_cell.length_c   1.000
_cell.angle_alpha   90.00
_cell.angle_beta   90.00
_cell.angle_gamma   90.00
#
_symmetry.space_group_name_H-M   'P 1'
#
loop_
_entity.id
_entity.type
_entity.pdbx_description
1 polymer ?
#
loop_
_entity_poly.entity_id
_entity_poly.type
_entity_poly.pdbx_seq_one_letter_code
_entity_poly.pdbx_strand_id
1 'polypeptide(L)'
;MQCPKAAGIIHLGATSCYVGDNTDIIIMREALDLVRCKLATVIQKLCDFALSYKDMPCLAYTHLQPAQLTTVGKRATLWANELLM
;
A
#
# COMPACT_ATOMS: atom_id res chain seq x y z
N MET A 1 -5.94 29.12 27.93
CA MET A 1 -4.63 28.46 28.11
C MET A 1 -4.85 27.23 28.99
N GLN A 2 -4.50 26.01 28.48
CA GLN A 2 -4.83 24.76 29.19
C GLN A 2 -3.89 24.44 30.37
N CYS A 3 -2.63 24.88 30.31
CA CYS A 3 -1.63 24.65 31.37
C CYS A 3 -0.82 25.91 31.67
N PRO A 4 -1.38 26.89 32.39
CA PRO A 4 -0.68 28.15 32.60
C PRO A 4 0.62 28.02 33.43
N LYS A 5 0.68 27.02 34.33
CA LYS A 5 1.88 26.76 35.15
C LYS A 5 3.05 26.19 34.33
N ALA A 6 2.78 25.50 33.24
CA ALA A 6 3.80 24.89 32.37
C ALA A 6 4.12 25.73 31.12
N ALA A 7 3.45 26.87 30.93
CA ALA A 7 3.59 27.66 29.69
C ALA A 7 5.03 28.11 29.41
N GLY A 8 5.81 28.41 30.47
CA GLY A 8 7.19 28.85 30.30
C GLY A 8 8.23 27.75 30.05
N ILE A 9 7.86 26.47 30.24
CA ILE A 9 8.79 25.35 30.14
C ILE A 9 8.37 24.31 29.07
N ILE A 10 7.24 24.52 28.39
CA ILE A 10 6.65 23.53 27.49
C ILE A 10 7.58 23.17 26.33
N HIS A 11 8.49 24.04 25.95
CA HIS A 11 9.45 23.82 24.86
C HIS A 11 10.91 23.80 25.36
N LEU A 12 11.12 23.74 26.67
CA LEU A 12 12.45 23.79 27.30
C LEU A 12 13.26 22.55 26.88
N GLY A 13 14.47 22.77 26.36
CA GLY A 13 15.37 21.72 25.93
C GLY A 13 15.07 21.10 24.55
N ALA A 14 14.01 21.53 23.89
CA ALA A 14 13.68 21.07 22.54
C ALA A 14 14.18 22.08 21.48
N THR A 15 14.60 21.56 20.30
CA THR A 15 14.93 22.41 19.16
C THR A 15 13.67 22.83 18.39
N SER A 16 13.82 23.74 17.40
CA SER A 16 12.71 24.23 16.57
C SER A 16 11.96 23.12 15.82
N CYS A 17 12.66 22.07 15.38
CA CYS A 17 12.08 20.97 14.61
C CYS A 17 11.65 19.76 15.46
N TYR A 18 11.88 19.78 16.76
CA TYR A 18 11.57 18.63 17.63
C TYR A 18 10.12 18.15 17.51
N VAL A 19 9.16 19.07 17.58
CA VAL A 19 7.73 18.75 17.47
C VAL A 19 7.38 18.34 16.03
N GLY A 20 7.91 19.07 15.04
CA GLY A 20 7.67 18.79 13.62
C GLY A 20 8.12 17.40 13.23
N ASP A 21 9.37 17.06 13.46
CA ASP A 21 9.96 15.78 13.07
C ASP A 21 9.24 14.59 13.74
N ASN A 22 8.88 14.71 15.00
CA ASN A 22 8.11 13.67 15.70
C ASN A 22 6.68 13.56 15.16
N THR A 23 6.04 14.67 14.83
CA THR A 23 4.70 14.70 14.24
C THR A 23 4.71 14.06 12.84
N ASP A 24 5.71 14.36 12.04
CA ASP A 24 5.85 13.80 10.68
C ASP A 24 5.97 12.27 10.71
N ILE A 25 6.71 11.71 11.66
CA ILE A 25 6.81 10.26 11.82
C ILE A 25 5.45 9.64 12.21
N ILE A 26 4.69 10.29 13.07
CA ILE A 26 3.35 9.83 13.46
C ILE A 26 2.42 9.84 12.24
N ILE A 27 2.39 10.95 11.50
CA ILE A 27 1.56 11.11 10.29
C ILE A 27 1.97 10.10 9.21
N MET A 28 3.27 9.89 9.01
CA MET A 28 3.77 8.90 8.07
C MET A 28 3.28 7.50 8.41
N ARG A 29 3.32 7.10 9.67
CA ARG A 29 2.81 5.81 10.12
C ARG A 29 1.31 5.66 9.82
N GLU A 30 0.51 6.68 10.13
CA GLU A 30 -0.93 6.67 9.86
C GLU A 30 -1.24 6.60 8.36
N ALA A 31 -0.48 7.34 7.55
CA ALA A 31 -0.59 7.28 6.09
C ALA A 31 -0.25 5.90 5.54
N LEU A 32 0.80 5.26 6.03
CA LEU A 32 1.18 3.89 5.64
C LEU A 32 0.11 2.86 6.04
N ASP A 33 -0.52 3.00 7.20
CA ASP A 33 -1.62 2.14 7.62
C ASP A 33 -2.83 2.27 6.68
N LEU A 34 -3.14 3.49 6.24
CA LEU A 34 -4.20 3.74 5.26
C LEU A 34 -3.87 3.08 3.90
N VAL A 35 -2.64 3.25 3.42
CA VAL A 35 -2.17 2.61 2.17
C VAL A 35 -2.25 1.10 2.28
N ARG A 36 -1.80 0.52 3.39
CA ARG A 36 -1.87 -0.92 3.65
C ARG A 36 -3.29 -1.46 3.58
N CYS A 37 -4.26 -0.78 4.18
CA CYS A 37 -5.67 -1.17 4.11
C CYS A 37 -6.22 -1.15 2.68
N LYS A 38 -5.88 -0.12 1.91
CA LYS A 38 -6.28 -0.02 0.49
C LYS A 38 -5.63 -1.10 -0.36
N LEU A 39 -4.34 -1.38 -0.14
CA LEU A 39 -3.61 -2.42 -0.84
C LEU A 39 -4.20 -3.81 -0.58
N ALA A 40 -4.51 -4.13 0.68
CA ALA A 40 -5.19 -5.39 1.03
C ALA A 40 -6.52 -5.54 0.28
N THR A 41 -7.29 -4.47 0.14
CA THR A 41 -8.54 -4.47 -0.63
C THR A 41 -8.30 -4.74 -2.12
N VAL A 42 -7.25 -4.17 -2.71
CA VAL A 42 -6.89 -4.41 -4.11
C VAL A 42 -6.47 -5.86 -4.32
N ILE A 43 -5.62 -6.40 -3.45
CA ILE A 43 -5.18 -7.79 -3.49
C ILE A 43 -6.38 -8.74 -3.40
N GLN A 44 -7.30 -8.50 -2.47
CA GLN A 44 -8.52 -9.31 -2.35
C GLN A 44 -9.32 -9.32 -3.66
N LYS A 45 -9.55 -8.14 -4.25
CA LYS A 45 -10.27 -8.04 -5.54
C LYS A 45 -9.54 -8.74 -6.68
N LEU A 46 -8.22 -8.67 -6.73
CA LEU A 46 -7.42 -9.40 -7.71
C LEU A 46 -7.53 -10.92 -7.51
N CYS A 47 -7.53 -11.39 -6.27
CA CYS A 47 -7.72 -12.81 -5.97
C CYS A 47 -9.11 -13.31 -6.39
N ASP A 48 -10.17 -12.55 -6.07
CA ASP A 48 -11.53 -12.88 -6.47
C ASP A 48 -11.68 -12.93 -8.01
N PHE A 49 -11.09 -11.95 -8.68
CA PHE A 49 -11.03 -11.92 -10.14
C PHE A 49 -10.25 -13.12 -10.70
N ALA A 50 -9.09 -13.42 -10.14
CA ALA A 50 -8.27 -14.56 -10.56
C ALA A 50 -9.02 -15.89 -10.43
N LEU A 51 -9.74 -16.08 -9.33
CA LEU A 51 -10.57 -17.27 -9.10
C LEU A 51 -11.73 -17.36 -10.10
N SER A 52 -12.38 -16.24 -10.40
CA SER A 52 -13.50 -16.19 -11.34
C SER A 52 -13.09 -16.52 -12.79
N TYR A 53 -11.86 -16.17 -13.17
CA TYR A 53 -11.35 -16.33 -14.53
C TYR A 53 -10.18 -17.33 -14.64
N LYS A 54 -10.01 -18.20 -13.65
CA LYS A 54 -8.92 -19.18 -13.60
C LYS A 54 -8.88 -20.13 -14.81
N ASP A 55 -10.06 -20.48 -15.35
CA ASP A 55 -10.22 -21.41 -16.45
C ASP A 55 -10.46 -20.70 -17.80
N MET A 56 -10.44 -19.36 -17.83
CA MET A 56 -10.61 -18.59 -19.05
C MET A 56 -9.30 -18.54 -19.84
N PRO A 57 -9.19 -19.25 -20.99
CA PRO A 57 -7.96 -19.28 -21.78
C PRO A 57 -7.70 -17.92 -22.43
N CYS A 58 -6.44 -17.55 -22.52
CA CYS A 58 -5.99 -16.44 -23.32
C CYS A 58 -4.60 -16.70 -23.90
N LEU A 59 -4.29 -16.03 -25.00
CA LEU A 59 -3.00 -16.14 -25.65
C LEU A 59 -2.01 -15.13 -25.03
N ALA A 60 -0.84 -15.62 -24.65
CA ALA A 60 0.28 -14.77 -24.28
C ALA A 60 1.12 -14.42 -25.52
N TYR A 61 1.76 -13.27 -25.46
CA TYR A 61 2.60 -12.73 -26.52
C TYR A 61 4.02 -12.47 -26.02
N THR A 62 4.99 -12.70 -26.90
CA THR A 62 6.39 -12.35 -26.67
C THR A 62 6.88 -11.62 -27.92
N HIS A 63 7.48 -10.45 -27.77
CA HIS A 63 7.94 -9.62 -28.91
C HIS A 63 6.85 -9.40 -29.98
N LEU A 64 5.63 -9.13 -29.54
CA LEU A 64 4.44 -8.94 -30.40
C LEU A 64 4.04 -10.17 -31.22
N GLN A 65 4.61 -11.34 -30.91
CA GLN A 65 4.28 -12.62 -31.54
C GLN A 65 3.49 -13.51 -30.57
N PRO A 66 2.54 -14.31 -31.09
CA PRO A 66 1.88 -15.34 -30.29
C PRO A 66 2.91 -16.31 -29.68
N ALA A 67 2.79 -16.56 -28.37
CA ALA A 67 3.69 -17.44 -27.65
C ALA A 67 2.93 -18.66 -27.08
N GLN A 68 2.53 -18.57 -25.80
CA GLN A 68 1.92 -19.71 -25.12
C GLN A 68 0.49 -19.40 -24.67
N LEU A 69 -0.33 -20.46 -24.62
CA LEU A 69 -1.61 -20.38 -23.95
C LEU A 69 -1.41 -20.18 -22.44
N THR A 70 -2.23 -19.32 -21.89
CA THR A 70 -2.31 -19.07 -20.46
C THR A 70 -3.76 -18.83 -20.06
N THR A 71 -4.03 -18.41 -18.84
CA THR A 71 -5.38 -18.02 -18.43
C THR A 71 -5.41 -16.59 -17.92
N VAL A 72 -6.58 -15.97 -18.00
CA VAL A 72 -6.81 -14.62 -17.48
C VAL A 72 -6.58 -14.60 -15.97
N GLY A 73 -7.05 -15.61 -15.25
CA GLY A 73 -6.82 -15.75 -13.81
C GLY A 73 -5.34 -15.84 -13.46
N LYS A 74 -4.53 -16.60 -14.21
CA LYS A 74 -3.07 -16.64 -14.00
C LYS A 74 -2.43 -15.26 -14.14
N ARG A 75 -2.84 -14.47 -15.11
CA ARG A 75 -2.31 -13.09 -15.28
C ARG A 75 -2.63 -12.21 -14.06
N ALA A 76 -3.83 -12.33 -13.53
CA ALA A 76 -4.22 -11.59 -12.32
C ALA A 76 -3.42 -12.02 -11.08
N THR A 77 -3.09 -13.32 -10.94
CA THR A 77 -2.25 -13.80 -9.82
C THR A 77 -0.83 -13.24 -9.87
N LEU A 78 -0.26 -12.99 -11.06
CA LEU A 78 1.05 -12.36 -11.17
C LEU A 78 1.03 -10.94 -10.61
N TRP A 79 0.01 -10.15 -10.94
CA TRP A 79 -0.15 -8.80 -10.38
C TRP A 79 -0.40 -8.82 -8.88
N ALA A 80 -1.24 -9.74 -8.39
CA ALA A 80 -1.46 -9.89 -6.95
C ALA A 80 -0.17 -10.25 -6.21
N ASN A 81 0.67 -11.10 -6.78
CA ASN A 81 1.95 -11.50 -6.20
C ASN A 81 2.94 -10.33 -6.07
N GLU A 82 3.02 -9.46 -7.08
CA GLU A 82 3.86 -8.25 -7.02
C GLU A 82 3.43 -7.30 -5.90
N LEU A 83 2.12 -7.21 -5.64
CA LEU A 83 1.59 -6.35 -4.57
C LEU A 83 1.76 -6.96 -3.16
N LEU A 84 1.99 -8.27 -3.06
CA LEU A 84 2.22 -8.97 -1.79
C LEU A 84 3.67 -8.86 -1.30
N MET A 85 4.63 -8.61 -2.18
CA MET A 85 6.04 -8.47 -1.85
C MET A 85 6.41 -7.08 -1.36
#